data_0bc5f7b837a1cc75ef217d388b1acea9
#
_entry.id   0bc5f7b837a1cc75ef217d388b1acea9
#
_cell.length_a   1.000
_cell.length_b   1.000
_cell.length_c   1.000
_cell.angle_alpha   90.00
_cell.angle_beta   90.00
_cell.angle_gamma   90.00
#
_symmetry.space_group_name_H-M   'P 1'
#
loop_
_entity.id
_entity.type
_entity.pdbx_description
1 polymer ?
#
loop_
_entity_poly.entity_id
_entity_poly.type
_entity_poly.pdbx_seq_one_letter_code
_entity_poly.pdbx_strand_id
1 'polypeptide(L)'
;LFRSGAMVMNCNCSVCWGSCQGVIGKDEVLVNKYEKITAPQVGLLASGGIKEVKVIARPKIAFIPTGDELVSWQSEDYPVDKNIESNSMMLSAFCKQYQADLTIFPIIPDDKEKIKEALTKASEIADIILINAGSSKGTKDFTLDLLETEGEVLVYELGCRPGKHSSFSKFNQKPVLGIAGPPMVQN
;
A
#
# COMPACT_ATOMS: atom_id res chain seq x y z
N LEU A 1 -10.70 -20.38 5.89
CA LEU A 1 -10.05 -20.01 7.16
C LEU A 1 -10.24 -18.50 7.38
N PHE A 2 -10.93 -18.17 8.48
CA PHE A 2 -11.15 -16.77 8.87
C PHE A 2 -9.84 -16.11 9.30
N ARG A 3 -9.55 -14.93 8.78
CA ARG A 3 -8.44 -14.11 9.26
C ARG A 3 -9.00 -12.91 10.00
N SER A 4 -8.61 -12.73 11.25
CA SER A 4 -8.92 -11.52 12.00
C SER A 4 -8.42 -10.28 11.26
N GLY A 5 -9.26 -9.25 11.21
CA GLY A 5 -8.95 -8.00 10.54
C GLY A 5 -9.39 -7.90 9.06
N ALA A 6 -9.82 -9.01 8.43
CA ALA A 6 -10.40 -8.95 7.09
C ALA A 6 -11.76 -8.23 7.11
N MET A 7 -12.04 -7.49 6.04
CA MET A 7 -13.33 -6.79 5.88
C MET A 7 -14.27 -7.64 5.03
N VAL A 8 -15.51 -7.79 5.49
CA VAL A 8 -16.53 -8.58 4.77
C VAL A 8 -16.89 -7.92 3.44
N MET A 9 -16.89 -8.72 2.37
CA MET A 9 -17.40 -8.27 1.07
C MET A 9 -18.90 -7.97 1.12
N ASN A 10 -19.43 -7.56 0.05
CA ASN A 10 -20.78 -7.12 -0.27
C ASN A 10 -21.95 -8.07 0.17
N CYS A 11 -21.85 -8.72 1.30
CA CYS A 11 -22.90 -9.58 1.87
C CYS A 11 -22.91 -9.50 3.39
N ASN A 12 -24.09 -9.71 3.98
CA ASN A 12 -24.20 -9.96 5.40
C ASN A 12 -24.00 -11.46 5.66
N CYS A 13 -23.24 -11.80 6.68
CA CYS A 13 -23.12 -13.18 7.13
C CYS A 13 -24.23 -13.45 8.15
N SER A 14 -25.17 -14.30 7.80
CA SER A 14 -26.28 -14.72 8.67
C SER A 14 -26.33 -16.22 8.81
N VAL A 15 -26.90 -16.69 9.90
CA VAL A 15 -27.08 -18.13 10.17
C VAL A 15 -28.21 -18.70 9.35
N CYS A 16 -27.91 -19.67 8.48
CA CYS A 16 -28.89 -20.37 7.65
C CYS A 16 -29.54 -21.57 8.35
N TRP A 17 -29.01 -22.03 9.49
CA TRP A 17 -29.48 -23.21 10.21
C TRP A 17 -29.90 -22.84 11.64
N GLY A 18 -31.12 -23.06 11.96
CA GLY A 18 -31.62 -22.91 13.33
C GLY A 18 -31.04 -23.96 14.26
N SER A 19 -30.56 -23.48 15.39
CA SER A 19 -30.16 -24.19 16.60
C SER A 19 -28.69 -24.27 16.91
N CYS A 20 -28.18 -23.19 17.48
CA CYS A 20 -27.29 -23.35 18.62
C CYS A 20 -28.10 -22.88 19.84
N GLN A 21 -28.65 -23.81 20.57
CA GLN A 21 -29.36 -23.68 21.85
C GLN A 21 -29.38 -22.25 22.47
N GLY A 22 -30.23 -21.37 21.93
CA GLY A 22 -30.58 -20.09 22.57
C GLY A 22 -29.61 -18.91 22.42
N VAL A 23 -28.48 -19.04 21.70
CA VAL A 23 -27.48 -17.96 21.61
C VAL A 23 -27.53 -17.22 20.27
N ILE A 24 -27.83 -17.92 19.17
CA ILE A 24 -27.88 -17.35 17.82
C ILE A 24 -29.20 -17.75 17.14
N GLY A 25 -29.98 -16.76 16.72
CA GLY A 25 -31.25 -16.98 16.02
C GLY A 25 -31.03 -17.34 14.54
N LYS A 26 -32.03 -18.05 13.97
CA LYS A 26 -32.07 -18.26 12.52
C LYS A 26 -32.18 -16.92 11.82
N ASP A 27 -31.41 -16.73 10.72
CA ASP A 27 -31.35 -15.50 9.93
C ASP A 27 -30.79 -14.27 10.68
N GLU A 28 -30.19 -14.47 11.85
CA GLU A 28 -29.51 -13.42 12.58
C GLU A 28 -28.25 -13.01 11.86
N VAL A 29 -28.05 -11.70 11.69
CA VAL A 29 -26.84 -11.13 11.05
C VAL A 29 -25.71 -11.11 12.04
N LEU A 30 -24.68 -11.92 11.84
CA LEU A 30 -23.52 -12.03 12.72
C LEU A 30 -22.43 -10.98 12.41
N VAL A 31 -22.27 -10.61 11.15
CA VAL A 31 -21.29 -9.61 10.71
C VAL A 31 -21.89 -8.85 9.53
N ASN A 32 -21.82 -7.53 9.58
CA ASN A 32 -22.36 -6.68 8.53
C ASN A 32 -21.39 -6.58 7.35
N LYS A 33 -21.95 -6.20 6.20
CA LYS A 33 -21.20 -5.82 5.02
C LYS A 33 -20.22 -4.69 5.34
N TYR A 34 -18.97 -4.81 4.86
CA TYR A 34 -17.86 -3.87 5.09
C TYR A 34 -17.41 -3.75 6.54
N GLU A 35 -17.89 -4.62 7.40
CA GLU A 35 -17.40 -4.71 8.77
C GLU A 35 -16.08 -5.47 8.84
N LYS A 36 -15.19 -5.00 9.71
CA LYS A 36 -13.91 -5.67 9.96
C LYS A 36 -14.14 -6.86 10.90
N ILE A 37 -13.76 -8.05 10.46
CA ILE A 37 -13.87 -9.26 11.28
C ILE A 37 -12.82 -9.20 12.41
N THR A 38 -13.29 -9.17 13.63
CA THR A 38 -12.48 -9.23 14.86
C THR A 38 -12.39 -10.67 15.38
N ALA A 39 -11.51 -10.92 16.37
CA ALA A 39 -11.37 -12.25 16.93
C ALA A 39 -12.70 -12.79 17.55
N PRO A 40 -13.49 -12.00 18.30
CA PRO A 40 -14.82 -12.45 18.75
C PRO A 40 -15.76 -12.81 17.62
N GLN A 41 -15.76 -12.04 16.51
CA GLN A 41 -16.61 -12.33 15.36
C GLN A 41 -16.20 -13.62 14.63
N VAL A 42 -14.92 -13.96 14.60
CA VAL A 42 -14.46 -15.28 14.10
C VAL A 42 -15.10 -16.40 14.91
N GLY A 43 -15.10 -16.29 16.24
CA GLY A 43 -15.76 -17.25 17.13
C GLY A 43 -17.27 -17.33 16.89
N LEU A 44 -17.92 -16.16 16.76
CA LEU A 44 -19.35 -16.05 16.51
C LEU A 44 -19.75 -16.70 15.16
N LEU A 45 -19.00 -16.43 14.09
CA LEU A 45 -19.21 -17.05 12.78
C LEU A 45 -19.06 -18.57 12.84
N ALA A 46 -18.04 -19.05 13.53
CA ALA A 46 -17.81 -20.49 13.72
C ALA A 46 -18.96 -21.13 14.53
N SER A 47 -19.43 -20.48 15.60
CA SER A 47 -20.58 -20.93 16.39
C SER A 47 -21.89 -20.95 15.57
N GLY A 48 -22.02 -20.06 14.61
CA GLY A 48 -23.12 -20.04 13.64
C GLY A 48 -22.99 -21.08 12.52
N GLY A 49 -21.96 -21.92 12.54
CA GLY A 49 -21.73 -22.95 11.51
C GLY A 49 -21.21 -22.41 10.18
N ILE A 50 -20.82 -21.14 10.12
CA ILE A 50 -20.29 -20.50 8.91
C ILE A 50 -18.85 -20.94 8.72
N LYS A 51 -18.57 -21.63 7.62
CA LYS A 51 -17.23 -22.17 7.32
C LYS A 51 -16.37 -21.21 6.52
N GLU A 52 -16.99 -20.38 5.70
CA GLU A 52 -16.29 -19.47 4.78
C GLU A 52 -17.01 -18.14 4.70
N VAL A 53 -16.25 -17.05 4.61
CA VAL A 53 -16.77 -15.69 4.41
C VAL A 53 -15.99 -15.04 3.29
N LYS A 54 -16.68 -14.39 2.36
CA LYS A 54 -16.07 -13.58 1.32
C LYS A 54 -15.58 -12.28 1.93
N VAL A 55 -14.30 -12.01 1.81
CA VAL A 55 -13.65 -10.81 2.33
C VAL A 55 -12.99 -10.02 1.21
N ILE A 56 -12.81 -8.72 1.43
CA ILE A 56 -12.03 -7.88 0.53
C ILE A 56 -10.58 -8.34 0.56
N ALA A 57 -9.98 -8.52 -0.62
CA ALA A 57 -8.56 -8.85 -0.73
C ALA A 57 -7.71 -7.72 -0.15
N ARG A 58 -6.54 -8.06 0.37
CA ARG A 58 -5.58 -7.06 0.82
C ARG A 58 -5.06 -6.28 -0.38
N PRO A 59 -4.97 -4.95 -0.29
CA PRO A 59 -4.37 -4.17 -1.37
C PRO A 59 -2.88 -4.52 -1.51
N LYS A 60 -2.44 -4.69 -2.75
CA LYS A 60 -1.05 -4.91 -3.08
C LYS A 60 -0.41 -3.57 -3.40
N ILE A 61 0.65 -3.25 -2.70
CA ILE A 61 1.39 -2.00 -2.86
C ILE A 61 2.80 -2.33 -3.35
N ALA A 62 3.27 -1.65 -4.39
CA ALA A 62 4.67 -1.67 -4.79
C ALA A 62 5.34 -0.37 -4.36
N PHE A 63 6.53 -0.45 -3.78
CA PHE A 63 7.35 0.71 -3.48
C PHE A 63 8.63 0.66 -4.29
N ILE A 64 8.89 1.74 -5.02
CA ILE A 64 10.07 1.93 -5.87
C ILE A 64 10.92 3.07 -5.28
N PRO A 65 11.95 2.77 -4.51
CA PRO A 65 12.91 3.78 -4.08
C PRO A 65 13.77 4.22 -5.28
N THR A 66 13.82 5.53 -5.57
CA THR A 66 14.62 6.11 -6.65
C THR A 66 15.57 7.16 -6.10
N GLY A 67 16.75 7.27 -6.68
CA GLY A 67 17.75 8.28 -6.38
C GLY A 67 19.17 7.73 -6.32
N ASP A 68 20.06 8.38 -7.05
CA ASP A 68 21.50 8.05 -7.02
C ASP A 68 22.14 8.35 -5.66
N GLU A 69 21.51 9.22 -4.86
CA GLU A 69 21.95 9.57 -3.52
C GLU A 69 21.59 8.51 -2.47
N LEU A 70 20.78 7.51 -2.81
CA LEU A 70 20.29 6.52 -1.84
C LEU A 70 21.26 5.36 -1.67
N VAL A 71 21.34 4.88 -0.43
CA VAL A 71 21.99 3.63 -0.06
C VAL A 71 21.05 2.79 0.80
N SER A 72 21.13 1.48 0.66
CA SER A 72 20.31 0.56 1.46
C SER A 72 20.64 0.71 2.96
N TRP A 73 19.63 0.70 3.81
CA TRP A 73 19.82 0.66 5.26
C TRP A 73 20.53 -0.62 5.75
N GLN A 74 20.60 -1.67 4.91
CA GLN A 74 21.32 -2.92 5.19
C GLN A 74 22.79 -2.88 4.72
N SER A 75 23.23 -1.76 4.15
CA SER A 75 24.62 -1.62 3.72
C SER A 75 25.57 -1.63 4.92
N GLU A 76 26.71 -2.25 4.78
CA GLU A 76 27.76 -2.21 5.81
C GLU A 76 28.49 -0.86 5.83
N ASP A 77 28.55 -0.17 4.68
CA ASP A 77 29.18 1.12 4.51
C ASP A 77 28.15 2.21 4.15
N TYR A 78 28.24 3.33 4.84
CA TYR A 78 27.43 4.53 4.59
C TYR A 78 28.31 5.70 4.12
N PRO A 79 28.49 5.90 2.82
CA PRO A 79 29.24 7.06 2.31
C PRO A 79 28.63 8.38 2.79
N VAL A 80 29.48 9.35 3.10
CA VAL A 80 29.06 10.63 3.71
C VAL A 80 28.12 11.45 2.82
N ASP A 81 28.20 11.23 1.51
CA ASP A 81 27.39 11.89 0.47
C ASP A 81 26.09 11.16 0.13
N LYS A 82 25.79 10.05 0.81
CA LYS A 82 24.60 9.23 0.57
C LYS A 82 23.58 9.35 1.70
N ASN A 83 22.33 9.19 1.31
CA ASN A 83 21.21 9.13 2.25
C ASN A 83 20.76 7.66 2.43
N ILE A 84 20.51 7.27 3.67
CA ILE A 84 19.98 5.93 3.95
C ILE A 84 18.52 5.88 3.51
N GLU A 85 18.20 4.91 2.66
CA GLU A 85 16.81 4.62 2.28
C GLU A 85 16.05 4.05 3.48
N SER A 86 15.19 4.84 4.10
CA SER A 86 14.40 4.48 5.28
C SER A 86 12.89 4.39 5.02
N ASN A 87 12.42 4.87 3.86
CA ASN A 87 11.00 4.86 3.52
C ASN A 87 10.46 3.43 3.41
N SER A 88 11.26 2.49 2.89
CA SER A 88 10.88 1.08 2.81
C SER A 88 10.55 0.48 4.18
N MET A 89 11.31 0.82 5.21
CA MET A 89 11.09 0.35 6.58
C MET A 89 9.82 0.97 7.18
N MET A 90 9.65 2.28 7.01
CA MET A 90 8.45 2.98 7.45
C MET A 90 7.20 2.42 6.75
N LEU A 91 7.24 2.27 5.43
CA LEU A 91 6.14 1.72 4.65
C LEU A 91 5.83 0.27 5.01
N SER A 92 6.86 -0.54 5.29
CA SER A 92 6.67 -1.92 5.76
C SER A 92 5.89 -1.98 7.07
N ALA A 93 6.23 -1.13 8.03
CA ALA A 93 5.52 -1.06 9.30
C ALA A 93 4.07 -0.56 9.09
N PHE A 94 3.89 0.45 8.25
CA PHE A 94 2.58 1.02 7.92
C PHE A 94 1.68 0.01 7.22
N CYS A 95 2.17 -0.64 6.16
CA CYS A 95 1.43 -1.66 5.43
C CYS A 95 1.04 -2.85 6.32
N LYS A 96 1.93 -3.26 7.22
CA LYS A 96 1.62 -4.29 8.22
C LYS A 96 0.48 -3.87 9.14
N GLN A 97 0.49 -2.63 9.61
CA GLN A 97 -0.57 -2.08 10.48
C GLN A 97 -1.92 -2.05 9.77
N TYR A 98 -1.96 -1.68 8.49
CA TYR A 98 -3.17 -1.57 7.68
C TYR A 98 -3.48 -2.83 6.86
N GLN A 99 -2.73 -3.91 7.07
CA GLN A 99 -2.93 -5.21 6.41
C GLN A 99 -2.87 -5.13 4.87
N ALA A 100 -1.97 -4.31 4.35
CA ALA A 100 -1.62 -4.27 2.95
C ALA A 100 -0.41 -5.17 2.68
N ASP A 101 -0.33 -5.72 1.47
CA ASP A 101 0.80 -6.53 1.02
C ASP A 101 1.79 -5.61 0.28
N LEU A 102 2.98 -5.41 0.84
CA LEU A 102 4.01 -4.52 0.27
C LEU A 102 5.09 -5.32 -0.45
N THR A 103 5.38 -4.92 -1.70
CA THR A 103 6.55 -5.35 -2.47
C THR A 103 7.51 -4.18 -2.60
N ILE A 104 8.74 -4.33 -2.11
CA ILE A 104 9.79 -3.30 -2.19
C ILE A 104 10.71 -3.65 -3.35
N PHE A 105 10.90 -2.71 -4.27
CA PHE A 105 11.86 -2.82 -5.36
C PHE A 105 13.28 -2.47 -4.86
N PRO A 106 14.33 -2.91 -5.56
CA PRO A 106 15.67 -2.40 -5.30
C PRO A 106 15.71 -0.89 -5.55
N ILE A 107 16.72 -0.20 -5.00
CA ILE A 107 16.94 1.22 -5.28
C ILE A 107 17.23 1.37 -6.77
N ILE A 108 16.43 2.18 -7.44
CA ILE A 108 16.56 2.46 -8.88
C ILE A 108 17.35 3.75 -9.04
N PRO A 109 18.41 3.75 -9.84
CA PRO A 109 19.15 4.99 -10.14
C PRO A 109 18.29 5.98 -10.92
N ASP A 110 18.72 7.23 -10.95
CA ASP A 110 18.05 8.32 -11.69
C ASP A 110 18.24 8.16 -13.21
N ASP A 111 17.66 7.10 -13.75
CA ASP A 111 17.68 6.69 -15.15
C ASP A 111 16.26 6.44 -15.63
N LYS A 112 15.84 7.17 -16.67
CA LYS A 112 14.45 7.14 -17.18
C LYS A 112 14.00 5.74 -17.61
N GLU A 113 14.88 4.99 -18.29
CA GLU A 113 14.54 3.65 -18.79
C GLU A 113 14.39 2.65 -17.63
N LYS A 114 15.26 2.73 -16.62
CA LYS A 114 15.18 1.86 -15.44
C LYS A 114 13.96 2.17 -14.58
N ILE A 115 13.63 3.46 -14.43
CA ILE A 115 12.40 3.89 -13.72
C ILE A 115 11.17 3.38 -14.47
N LYS A 116 11.14 3.48 -15.81
CA LYS A 116 10.06 2.96 -16.65
C LYS A 116 9.91 1.45 -16.50
N GLU A 117 11.01 0.71 -16.55
CA GLU A 117 11.01 -0.74 -16.37
C GLU A 117 10.45 -1.13 -14.99
N ALA A 118 10.88 -0.43 -13.95
CA ALA A 118 10.39 -0.66 -12.58
C ALA A 118 8.90 -0.35 -12.44
N LEU A 119 8.41 0.78 -13.00
CA LEU A 119 6.99 1.14 -13.01
C LEU A 119 6.16 0.13 -13.78
N THR A 120 6.66 -0.36 -14.91
CA THR A 120 5.97 -1.39 -15.71
C THR A 120 5.81 -2.67 -14.90
N LYS A 121 6.88 -3.20 -14.32
CA LYS A 121 6.83 -4.39 -13.45
C LYS A 121 5.92 -4.19 -12.24
N ALA A 122 5.98 -3.02 -11.61
CA ALA A 122 5.13 -2.70 -10.47
C ALA A 122 3.65 -2.68 -10.86
N SER A 123 3.31 -2.13 -12.04
CA SER A 123 1.92 -2.06 -12.53
C SER A 123 1.27 -3.42 -12.78
N GLU A 124 2.08 -4.45 -13.04
CA GLU A 124 1.60 -5.83 -13.26
C GLU A 124 1.24 -6.55 -11.94
N ILE A 125 1.92 -6.21 -10.85
CA ILE A 125 1.82 -6.97 -9.58
C ILE A 125 1.08 -6.23 -8.47
N ALA A 126 0.94 -4.90 -8.57
CA ALA A 126 0.39 -4.06 -7.52
C ALA A 126 -0.93 -3.37 -7.92
N ASP A 127 -1.71 -3.01 -6.92
CA ASP A 127 -2.91 -2.18 -7.06
C ASP A 127 -2.57 -0.69 -6.97
N ILE A 128 -1.52 -0.36 -6.19
CA ILE A 128 -1.03 1.01 -5.95
C ILE A 128 0.49 0.99 -6.02
N ILE A 129 1.07 1.99 -6.67
CA ILE A 129 2.52 2.16 -6.76
C ILE A 129 2.92 3.39 -5.95
N LEU A 130 3.91 3.24 -5.10
CA LEU A 130 4.58 4.33 -4.40
C LEU A 130 5.97 4.47 -5.00
N ILE A 131 6.38 5.70 -5.31
CA ILE A 131 7.70 5.99 -5.83
C ILE A 131 8.28 7.20 -5.09
N ASN A 132 9.58 7.22 -4.83
CA ASN A 132 10.18 8.43 -4.34
C ASN A 132 10.02 9.53 -5.40
N ALA A 133 9.43 10.66 -5.01
CA ALA A 133 9.29 11.82 -5.88
C ALA A 133 10.42 12.80 -5.60
N GLY A 134 11.00 13.26 -6.69
CA GLY A 134 11.98 14.29 -6.87
C GLY A 134 12.74 14.88 -5.68
N SER A 135 14.04 14.90 -5.78
CA SER A 135 14.86 15.79 -4.97
C SER A 135 14.69 17.23 -5.48
N SER A 136 14.22 18.10 -4.61
CA SER A 136 13.88 19.50 -4.87
C SER A 136 15.05 20.41 -5.29
N LYS A 137 16.19 19.86 -5.72
CA LYS A 137 17.38 20.65 -6.06
C LYS A 137 17.89 20.36 -7.47
N GLY A 138 17.18 20.91 -8.46
CA GLY A 138 17.81 21.36 -9.72
C GLY A 138 18.15 20.32 -10.78
N THR A 139 17.87 19.05 -10.60
CA THR A 139 17.96 18.03 -11.64
C THR A 139 16.56 17.64 -12.13
N LYS A 140 16.44 17.38 -13.43
CA LYS A 140 15.19 16.93 -14.05
C LYS A 140 14.58 15.82 -13.22
N ASP A 141 13.32 16.00 -12.82
CA ASP A 141 12.55 14.92 -12.18
C ASP A 141 12.18 13.90 -13.26
N PHE A 142 13.08 12.91 -13.47
CA PHE A 142 12.88 11.86 -14.48
C PHE A 142 11.58 11.09 -14.26
N THR A 143 11.12 10.98 -13.01
CA THR A 143 9.86 10.33 -12.68
C THR A 143 8.69 11.15 -13.18
N LEU A 144 8.72 12.46 -12.97
CA LEU A 144 7.67 13.36 -13.46
C LEU A 144 7.65 13.39 -14.99
N ASP A 145 8.80 13.61 -15.64
CA ASP A 145 8.93 13.61 -17.11
C ASP A 145 8.36 12.31 -17.73
N LEU A 146 8.61 11.17 -17.07
CA LEU A 146 8.10 9.89 -17.53
C LEU A 146 6.58 9.78 -17.36
N LEU A 147 6.06 10.19 -16.21
CA LEU A 147 4.63 10.14 -15.93
C LEU A 147 3.83 11.16 -16.78
N GLU A 148 4.43 12.27 -17.18
CA GLU A 148 3.84 13.24 -18.12
C GLU A 148 3.80 12.70 -19.55
N THR A 149 4.81 11.92 -19.95
CA THR A 149 4.92 11.41 -21.33
C THR A 149 4.19 10.10 -21.57
N GLU A 150 4.18 9.20 -20.59
CA GLU A 150 3.66 7.83 -20.73
C GLU A 150 2.54 7.47 -19.75
N GLY A 151 2.21 8.38 -18.85
CA GLY A 151 1.14 8.24 -17.86
C GLY A 151 0.14 9.39 -17.93
N GLU A 152 -0.48 9.66 -16.79
CA GLU A 152 -1.39 10.79 -16.60
C GLU A 152 -1.08 11.43 -15.24
N VAL A 153 -0.51 12.64 -15.24
CA VAL A 153 -0.29 13.40 -13.99
C VAL A 153 -1.56 14.11 -13.60
N LEU A 154 -2.17 13.72 -12.48
CA LEU A 154 -3.41 14.32 -11.97
C LEU A 154 -3.14 15.49 -11.05
N VAL A 155 -2.16 15.36 -10.18
CA VAL A 155 -1.74 16.41 -9.24
C VAL A 155 -0.23 16.35 -9.09
N TYR A 156 0.41 17.49 -9.30
CA TYR A 156 1.81 17.70 -8.99
C TYR A 156 1.94 18.71 -7.86
N GLU A 157 2.66 18.37 -6.81
CA GLU A 157 2.76 19.12 -5.56
C GLU A 157 1.41 19.34 -4.84
N LEU A 158 1.15 18.56 -3.81
CA LEU A 158 -0.11 18.62 -3.05
C LEU A 158 -0.32 19.92 -2.26
N GLY A 159 0.64 20.86 -2.25
CA GLY A 159 0.51 22.14 -1.57
C GLY A 159 0.35 22.08 -0.05
N CYS A 160 0.45 20.90 0.55
CA CYS A 160 0.36 20.69 2.00
C CYS A 160 1.75 20.48 2.62
N ARG A 161 1.89 20.78 3.89
CA ARG A 161 3.09 20.47 4.69
C ARG A 161 2.70 19.64 5.91
N PRO A 162 3.37 18.50 6.18
CA PRO A 162 4.43 17.85 5.37
C PRO A 162 3.88 17.26 4.07
N GLY A 163 4.77 17.02 3.06
CA GLY A 163 4.40 16.35 1.82
C GLY A 163 4.22 17.26 0.60
N LYS A 164 4.75 18.50 0.63
CA LYS A 164 4.63 19.46 -0.48
C LYS A 164 4.97 18.87 -1.86
N HIS A 165 6.01 18.05 -1.92
CA HIS A 165 6.51 17.43 -3.16
C HIS A 165 5.87 16.08 -3.47
N SER A 166 4.76 15.75 -2.83
CA SER A 166 4.00 14.55 -3.17
C SER A 166 3.19 14.78 -4.44
N SER A 167 3.11 13.77 -5.29
CA SER A 167 2.37 13.81 -6.55
C SER A 167 1.37 12.65 -6.63
N PHE A 168 0.35 12.83 -7.47
CA PHE A 168 -0.60 11.78 -7.78
C PHE A 168 -0.76 11.66 -9.28
N SER A 169 -0.51 10.47 -9.79
CA SER A 169 -0.49 10.16 -11.22
C SER A 169 -1.10 8.79 -11.48
N LYS A 170 -1.25 8.43 -12.74
CA LYS A 170 -1.58 7.09 -13.19
C LYS A 170 -0.54 6.59 -14.19
N PHE A 171 -0.22 5.31 -14.11
CA PHE A 171 0.61 4.61 -15.08
C PHE A 171 0.02 3.21 -15.32
N ASN A 172 -0.22 2.83 -16.57
CA ASN A 172 -0.90 1.58 -16.94
C ASN A 172 -2.21 1.34 -16.15
N GLN A 173 -3.04 2.38 -16.01
CA GLN A 173 -4.29 2.39 -15.24
C GLN A 173 -4.11 2.16 -13.73
N LYS A 174 -2.90 2.12 -13.21
CA LYS A 174 -2.61 2.02 -11.77
C LYS A 174 -2.31 3.39 -11.17
N PRO A 175 -2.82 3.68 -9.97
CA PRO A 175 -2.45 4.90 -9.26
C PRO A 175 -0.98 4.85 -8.85
N VAL A 176 -0.28 5.95 -9.11
CA VAL A 176 1.11 6.18 -8.73
C VAL A 176 1.16 7.38 -7.80
N LEU A 177 1.68 7.18 -6.61
CA LEU A 177 1.88 8.22 -5.61
C LEU A 177 3.37 8.52 -5.49
N GLY A 178 3.77 9.72 -5.87
CA GLY A 178 5.09 10.26 -5.56
C GLY A 178 5.13 10.68 -4.09
N ILE A 179 6.01 10.07 -3.33
CA ILE A 179 6.24 10.42 -1.92
C ILE A 179 7.52 11.24 -1.80
N ALA A 180 7.45 12.32 -1.02
CA ALA A 180 8.62 13.15 -0.75
C ALA A 180 9.71 12.34 -0.05
N GLY A 181 10.97 12.69 -0.31
CA GLY A 181 12.19 12.09 0.23
C GLY A 181 12.16 11.58 1.67
N PRO A 182 13.23 11.69 2.47
CA PRO A 182 13.26 11.04 3.77
C PRO A 182 12.10 11.47 4.68
N PRO A 183 11.54 10.57 5.49
CA PRO A 183 10.45 10.88 6.38
C PRO A 183 10.85 12.05 7.26
N MET A 184 10.07 13.15 7.23
CA MET A 184 10.31 14.28 8.10
C MET A 184 10.11 13.83 9.54
N VAL A 185 11.19 13.67 10.27
CA VAL A 185 11.13 13.61 11.73
C VAL A 185 10.73 15.00 12.17
N GLN A 186 9.47 15.18 12.55
CA GLN A 186 9.04 16.38 13.24
C GLN A 186 9.59 16.30 14.66
N ASN A 187 10.51 17.20 14.98
CA ASN A 187 10.87 17.51 16.36
C ASN A 187 9.73 18.28 17.04
#